data_76c82340de14ffa8b41306f09d81f9b6
#
_entry.id   76c82340de14ffa8b41306f09d81f9b6
#
_cell.length_a   1.000
_cell.length_b   1.000
_cell.length_c   1.000
_cell.angle_alpha   90.00
_cell.angle_beta   90.00
_cell.angle_gamma   90.00
#
_symmetry.space_group_name_H-M   'P 1'
#
loop_
_entity.id
_entity.type
_entity.pdbx_description
1 polymer ?
#
loop_
_entity_poly.entity_id
_entity_poly.type
_entity_poly.pdbx_seq_one_letter_code
_entity_poly.pdbx_strand_id
1 'polypeptide(L)'
;PVWKIIHGFPAGTTDPGNKGKQMSTQSATFSDFETPVFNNLTSAIRALAMDAVEKAKSGHPGAPMGMAEIAEVLWNHHLRHNPANPKWADRDRFVLSNGHGSMLIYALLHLTGYDVSIDDIKQFRQLHSKTPGHPEYGYTPGVETTTGPLGQGITNAVGMAMAEKLLAAEFNRPGHEIVDHRTYAFLGDGCLMEGISH
;
A
#
# COMPACT_ATOMS: atom_id res chain seq x y z
N PRO A 1 11.76 21.14 4.40
CA PRO A 1 11.87 20.18 3.33
C PRO A 1 11.51 18.79 3.85
N VAL A 2 10.37 18.30 3.40
CA VAL A 2 9.73 17.02 3.74
C VAL A 2 10.67 15.82 3.46
N TRP A 3 11.63 15.99 2.57
CA TRP A 3 12.60 14.99 2.12
C TRP A 3 13.55 14.42 3.19
N LYS A 4 13.75 15.12 4.30
CA LYS A 4 14.65 14.63 5.36
C LYS A 4 14.01 13.69 6.37
N ILE A 5 12.69 13.59 6.38
CA ILE A 5 11.96 12.79 7.38
C ILE A 5 11.78 11.33 6.94
N ILE A 6 11.83 11.07 5.63
CA ILE A 6 11.58 9.72 5.07
C ILE A 6 12.82 8.82 5.06
N HIS A 7 14.03 9.36 5.25
CA HIS A 7 15.27 8.57 5.26
C HIS A 7 15.63 7.92 6.60
N GLY A 8 14.73 7.93 7.58
CA GLY A 8 14.98 7.42 8.94
C GLY A 8 14.46 6.01 9.24
N PHE A 9 13.98 5.24 8.28
CA PHE A 9 13.68 3.84 8.53
C PHE A 9 14.96 3.01 8.40
N PRO A 10 15.44 2.36 9.48
CA PRO A 10 16.51 1.39 9.34
C PRO A 10 15.99 0.27 8.44
N ALA A 11 16.68 0.06 7.32
CA ALA A 11 16.54 -1.18 6.56
C ALA A 11 16.65 -2.32 7.57
N GLY A 12 15.60 -3.15 7.65
CA GLY A 12 15.59 -4.30 8.53
C GLY A 12 16.76 -5.22 8.20
N THR A 13 17.89 -4.99 8.84
CA THR A 13 18.95 -5.97 8.90
C THR A 13 18.45 -7.11 9.77
N THR A 14 18.16 -8.24 9.16
CA THR A 14 17.95 -9.48 9.88
C THR A 14 19.26 -9.83 10.59
N ASP A 15 19.37 -9.47 11.85
CA ASP A 15 20.37 -10.00 12.75
C ASP A 15 19.92 -11.43 13.16
N PRO A 16 20.67 -12.48 12.81
CA PRO A 16 20.28 -13.86 13.14
C PRO A 16 20.37 -14.20 14.62
N GLY A 17 20.64 -13.24 15.51
CA GLY A 17 20.85 -13.44 16.94
C GLY A 17 19.76 -12.97 17.89
N ASN A 18 18.68 -12.36 17.43
CA ASN A 18 17.68 -11.76 18.34
C ASN A 18 16.54 -12.74 18.65
N LYS A 19 16.70 -13.48 19.73
CA LYS A 19 15.63 -14.26 20.38
C LYS A 19 14.47 -13.35 20.77
N GLY A 20 13.32 -13.57 20.14
CA GLY A 20 11.98 -13.32 20.68
C GLY A 20 11.76 -12.07 21.52
N LYS A 21 11.82 -10.87 20.93
CA LYS A 21 11.09 -9.74 21.47
C LYS A 21 9.66 -9.83 20.92
N GLN A 22 8.72 -10.33 21.76
CA GLN A 22 7.31 -10.06 21.56
C GLN A 22 7.16 -8.56 21.30
N MET A 23 6.75 -8.19 20.12
CA MET A 23 6.26 -6.83 19.88
C MET A 23 5.08 -6.66 20.84
N SER A 24 5.30 -5.84 21.88
CA SER A 24 4.20 -5.38 22.70
C SER A 24 3.25 -4.65 21.75
N THR A 25 2.05 -5.18 21.61
CA THR A 25 0.93 -4.46 21.02
C THR A 25 0.56 -3.34 21.98
N GLN A 26 1.35 -2.26 22.01
CA GLN A 26 0.85 -1.01 22.55
C GLN A 26 -0.25 -0.59 21.57
N SER A 27 -1.49 -0.60 22.06
CA SER A 27 -2.59 0.00 21.32
C SER A 27 -2.22 1.46 21.09
N ALA A 28 -2.13 1.88 19.82
CA ALA A 28 -1.91 3.27 19.47
C ALA A 28 -3.00 4.10 20.15
N THR A 29 -2.59 5.15 20.85
CA THR A 29 -3.52 6.08 21.50
C THR A 29 -3.91 7.16 20.49
N PHE A 30 -5.06 7.81 20.72
CA PHE A 30 -5.55 8.87 19.83
C PHE A 30 -4.52 10.01 19.64
N SER A 31 -3.67 10.26 20.64
CA SER A 31 -2.60 11.26 20.59
C SER A 31 -1.46 10.92 19.62
N ASP A 32 -1.30 9.66 19.25
CA ASP A 32 -0.25 9.25 18.31
C ASP A 32 -0.59 9.67 16.87
N PHE A 33 -1.86 9.98 16.60
CA PHE A 33 -2.38 10.40 15.29
C PHE A 33 -2.53 11.92 15.14
N GLU A 34 -2.30 12.71 16.17
CA GLU A 34 -2.36 14.18 16.13
C GLU A 34 -0.97 14.84 16.01
N THR A 35 0.03 14.10 15.57
CA THR A 35 1.37 14.65 15.43
C THR A 35 1.51 15.50 14.16
N PRO A 36 2.35 16.57 14.18
CA PRO A 36 2.64 17.34 12.96
C PRO A 36 3.16 16.47 11.79
N VAL A 37 3.86 15.38 12.09
CA VAL A 37 4.38 14.44 11.09
C VAL A 37 3.25 13.70 10.41
N PHE A 38 2.31 13.14 11.17
CA PHE A 38 1.12 12.47 10.64
C PHE A 38 0.30 13.40 9.73
N ASN A 39 0.02 14.61 10.20
CA ASN A 39 -0.72 15.62 9.44
C ASN A 39 0.00 16.03 8.16
N ASN A 40 1.33 16.11 8.17
CA ASN A 40 2.12 16.41 6.97
C ASN A 40 2.07 15.25 5.95
N LEU A 41 2.14 14.00 6.40
CA LEU A 41 2.09 12.82 5.53
C LEU A 41 0.72 12.67 4.87
N THR A 42 -0.34 12.78 5.64
CA THR A 42 -1.72 12.70 5.12
C THR A 42 -2.03 13.87 4.18
N SER A 43 -1.54 15.07 4.50
CA SER A 43 -1.64 16.23 3.61
C SER A 43 -0.85 16.06 2.31
N ALA A 44 0.33 15.44 2.38
CA ALA A 44 1.13 15.14 1.19
C ALA A 44 0.43 14.14 0.26
N ILE A 45 -0.19 13.08 0.80
CA ILE A 45 -1.00 12.13 0.02
C ILE A 45 -2.12 12.88 -0.72
N ARG A 46 -2.84 13.76 -0.03
CA ARG A 46 -3.94 14.55 -0.60
C ARG A 46 -3.45 15.52 -1.66
N ALA A 47 -2.39 16.27 -1.38
CA ALA A 47 -1.84 17.26 -2.31
C ALA A 47 -1.35 16.60 -3.60
N LEU A 48 -0.59 15.50 -3.50
CA LEU A 48 -0.14 14.75 -4.67
C LEU A 48 -1.31 14.25 -5.52
N ALA A 49 -2.37 13.78 -4.88
CA ALA A 49 -3.56 13.30 -5.60
C ALA A 49 -4.32 14.44 -6.28
N MET A 50 -4.52 15.57 -5.60
CA MET A 50 -5.18 16.74 -6.18
C MET A 50 -4.40 17.28 -7.38
N ASP A 51 -3.11 17.49 -7.22
CA ASP A 51 -2.26 18.07 -8.25
C ASP A 51 -2.17 17.16 -9.49
N ALA A 52 -2.05 15.84 -9.29
CA ALA A 52 -1.98 14.89 -10.40
C ALA A 52 -3.30 14.81 -11.17
N VAL A 53 -4.43 14.73 -10.47
CA VAL A 53 -5.76 14.68 -11.09
C VAL A 53 -6.06 16.00 -11.81
N GLU A 54 -5.75 17.13 -11.19
CA GLU A 54 -5.95 18.46 -11.81
C GLU A 54 -5.08 18.61 -13.06
N LYS A 55 -3.81 18.22 -13.00
CA LYS A 55 -2.92 18.28 -14.16
C LYS A 55 -3.40 17.38 -15.31
N ALA A 56 -3.85 16.17 -14.99
CA ALA A 56 -4.35 15.23 -16.00
C ALA A 56 -5.72 15.61 -16.54
N LYS A 57 -6.42 16.55 -15.89
CA LYS A 57 -7.84 16.90 -16.17
C LYS A 57 -8.74 15.66 -16.18
N SER A 58 -8.34 14.63 -15.46
CA SER A 58 -9.02 13.33 -15.42
C SER A 58 -8.57 12.55 -14.20
N GLY A 59 -9.48 11.84 -13.54
CA GLY A 59 -9.17 10.99 -12.39
C GLY A 59 -10.20 11.10 -11.27
N HIS A 60 -9.94 10.40 -10.18
CA HIS A 60 -10.86 10.28 -9.06
C HIS A 60 -10.12 10.63 -7.74
N PRO A 61 -10.27 11.86 -7.23
CA PRO A 61 -9.56 12.27 -6.02
C PRO A 61 -10.23 11.79 -4.72
N GLY A 62 -11.47 11.27 -4.76
CA GLY A 62 -12.26 10.97 -3.57
C GLY A 62 -11.60 9.98 -2.62
N ALA A 63 -11.12 8.85 -3.14
CA ALA A 63 -10.46 7.84 -2.31
C ALA A 63 -9.16 8.36 -1.65
N PRO A 64 -8.22 9.00 -2.37
CA PRO A 64 -7.05 9.62 -1.74
C PRO A 64 -7.42 10.65 -0.67
N MET A 65 -8.46 11.44 -0.89
CA MET A 65 -8.90 12.46 0.07
C MET A 65 -9.49 11.84 1.34
N GLY A 66 -10.30 10.79 1.21
CA GLY A 66 -11.02 10.18 2.32
C GLY A 66 -10.23 9.09 3.06
N MET A 67 -9.21 8.52 2.45
CA MET A 67 -8.48 7.36 2.98
C MET A 67 -7.03 7.68 3.40
N ALA A 68 -6.61 8.94 3.39
CA ALA A 68 -5.22 9.31 3.65
C ALA A 68 -4.75 8.87 5.03
N GLU A 69 -5.57 9.03 6.08
CA GLU A 69 -5.24 8.66 7.46
C GLU A 69 -5.10 7.15 7.63
N ILE A 70 -6.08 6.38 7.15
CA ILE A 70 -6.01 4.92 7.27
C ILE A 70 -4.88 4.34 6.42
N ALA A 71 -4.56 4.97 5.30
CA ALA A 71 -3.45 4.57 4.45
C ALA A 71 -2.11 4.84 5.13
N GLU A 72 -1.94 6.02 5.74
CA GLU A 72 -0.75 6.39 6.50
C GLU A 72 -0.51 5.40 7.64
N VAL A 73 -1.53 5.13 8.46
CA VAL A 73 -1.44 4.19 9.59
C VAL A 73 -1.08 2.79 9.10
N LEU A 74 -1.74 2.31 8.06
CA LEU A 74 -1.44 0.99 7.52
C LEU A 74 0.01 0.88 7.06
N TRP A 75 0.46 1.82 6.22
CA TRP A 75 1.75 1.74 5.56
C TRP A 75 2.93 2.00 6.50
N ASN A 76 2.78 2.85 7.50
CA ASN A 76 3.85 3.18 8.45
C ASN A 76 3.89 2.29 9.69
N HIS A 77 2.76 1.69 10.10
CA HIS A 77 2.70 0.96 11.38
C HIS A 77 2.38 -0.53 11.25
N HIS A 78 1.83 -0.98 10.13
CA HIS A 78 1.33 -2.36 10.02
C HIS A 78 1.87 -3.12 8.82
N LEU A 79 1.98 -2.48 7.65
CA LEU A 79 2.36 -3.14 6.40
C LEU A 79 3.84 -3.48 6.39
N ARG A 80 4.17 -4.76 6.30
CA ARG A 80 5.55 -5.23 6.12
C ARG A 80 5.90 -5.19 4.63
N HIS A 81 6.67 -4.19 4.23
CA HIS A 81 7.07 -4.01 2.84
C HIS A 81 8.53 -3.56 2.74
N ASN A 82 9.13 -3.71 1.55
CA ASN A 82 10.49 -3.27 1.30
C ASN A 82 10.57 -2.60 -0.08
N PRO A 83 10.67 -1.26 -0.13
CA PRO A 83 10.76 -0.53 -1.39
C PRO A 83 11.99 -0.92 -2.25
N ALA A 84 13.10 -1.29 -1.60
CA ALA A 84 14.31 -1.74 -2.30
C ALA A 84 14.18 -3.17 -2.86
N ASN A 85 13.21 -3.95 -2.36
CA ASN A 85 12.90 -5.28 -2.86
C ASN A 85 11.37 -5.49 -2.93
N PRO A 86 10.69 -4.84 -3.88
CA PRO A 86 9.24 -4.88 -3.99
C PRO A 86 8.68 -6.27 -4.33
N LYS A 87 9.55 -7.23 -4.65
CA LYS A 87 9.19 -8.62 -4.93
C LYS A 87 9.58 -9.58 -3.80
N TRP A 88 9.94 -9.07 -2.64
CA TRP A 88 10.21 -9.92 -1.47
C TRP A 88 9.05 -10.91 -1.25
N ALA A 89 9.39 -12.20 -1.15
CA ALA A 89 8.37 -13.26 -1.18
C ALA A 89 7.38 -13.19 -0.01
N ASP A 90 7.86 -12.88 1.20
CA ASP A 90 7.05 -12.80 2.42
C ASP A 90 6.67 -11.35 2.79
N ARG A 91 6.61 -10.43 1.82
CA ARG A 91 6.04 -9.09 2.04
C ARG A 91 4.54 -9.18 2.22
N ASP A 92 3.97 -8.28 2.97
CA ASP A 92 2.52 -8.12 2.98
C ASP A 92 2.00 -7.65 1.61
N ARG A 93 0.76 -7.99 1.29
CA ARG A 93 0.10 -7.61 0.06
C ARG A 93 -0.87 -6.47 0.33
N PHE A 94 -0.75 -5.41 -0.45
CA PHE A 94 -1.71 -4.31 -0.42
C PHE A 94 -2.49 -4.26 -1.73
N VAL A 95 -3.81 -4.33 -1.66
CA VAL A 95 -4.71 -4.28 -2.80
C VAL A 95 -5.64 -3.08 -2.69
N LEU A 96 -5.57 -2.18 -3.66
CA LEU A 96 -6.54 -1.11 -3.81
C LEU A 96 -7.68 -1.60 -4.70
N SER A 97 -8.74 -2.17 -4.11
CA SER A 97 -9.88 -2.74 -4.86
C SER A 97 -10.69 -1.66 -5.57
N ASN A 98 -10.84 -0.47 -4.98
CA ASN A 98 -11.37 0.71 -5.65
C ASN A 98 -10.27 1.38 -6.51
N GLY A 99 -9.81 0.66 -7.53
CA GLY A 99 -8.67 1.04 -8.35
C GLY A 99 -8.79 2.36 -9.09
N HIS A 100 -10.01 2.90 -9.24
CA HIS A 100 -10.22 4.26 -9.77
C HIS A 100 -9.58 5.34 -8.88
N GLY A 101 -9.42 5.09 -7.57
CA GLY A 101 -8.68 5.95 -6.64
C GLY A 101 -7.15 5.76 -6.70
N SER A 102 -6.60 5.42 -7.84
CA SER A 102 -5.21 4.99 -8.05
C SER A 102 -4.15 5.95 -7.52
N MET A 103 -4.42 7.25 -7.47
CA MET A 103 -3.47 8.21 -6.90
C MET A 103 -3.18 7.96 -5.42
N LEU A 104 -4.05 7.26 -4.68
CA LEU A 104 -3.75 6.87 -3.30
C LEU A 104 -2.52 5.96 -3.27
N ILE A 105 -2.53 4.86 -4.03
CA ILE A 105 -1.40 3.92 -4.04
C ILE A 105 -0.16 4.55 -4.64
N TYR A 106 -0.28 5.38 -5.69
CA TYR A 106 0.90 6.02 -6.28
C TYR A 106 1.58 7.03 -5.35
N ALA A 107 0.79 7.82 -4.61
CA ALA A 107 1.31 8.71 -3.57
C ALA A 107 2.03 7.92 -2.46
N LEU A 108 1.44 6.82 -1.99
CA LEU A 108 2.04 5.95 -0.97
C LEU A 108 3.36 5.34 -1.47
N LEU A 109 3.38 4.78 -2.67
CA LEU A 109 4.59 4.20 -3.27
C LEU A 109 5.70 5.25 -3.41
N HIS A 110 5.37 6.46 -3.88
CA HIS A 110 6.32 7.56 -3.97
C HIS A 110 6.87 7.95 -2.59
N LEU A 111 5.99 8.20 -1.63
CA LEU A 111 6.36 8.70 -0.31
C LEU A 111 7.13 7.66 0.51
N THR A 112 6.93 6.37 0.28
CA THR A 112 7.63 5.28 0.97
C THR A 112 8.89 4.79 0.25
N GLY A 113 9.26 5.39 -0.87
CA GLY A 113 10.56 5.19 -1.52
C GLY A 113 10.62 4.06 -2.55
N TYR A 114 9.47 3.62 -3.08
CA TYR A 114 9.46 2.78 -4.27
C TYR A 114 9.95 3.55 -5.49
N ASP A 115 10.28 2.85 -6.56
CA ASP A 115 10.69 3.47 -7.85
C ASP A 115 9.48 4.11 -8.58
N VAL A 116 8.90 5.09 -7.92
CA VAL A 116 7.86 5.98 -8.44
C VAL A 116 8.27 7.41 -8.14
N SER A 117 8.81 8.09 -9.11
CA SER A 117 9.30 9.46 -8.96
C SER A 117 8.18 10.49 -8.98
N ILE A 118 8.50 11.71 -8.56
CA ILE A 118 7.56 12.84 -8.70
C ILE A 118 7.24 13.13 -10.18
N ASP A 119 8.18 12.85 -11.08
CA ASP A 119 7.96 13.04 -12.51
C ASP A 119 7.04 11.95 -13.08
N ASP A 120 7.10 10.72 -12.55
CA ASP A 120 6.11 9.68 -12.86
C ASP A 120 4.70 10.10 -12.40
N ILE A 121 4.56 10.71 -11.21
CA ILE A 121 3.28 11.24 -10.71
C ILE A 121 2.76 12.38 -11.61
N LYS A 122 3.65 13.26 -12.08
CA LYS A 122 3.27 14.31 -13.04
C LYS A 122 2.78 13.76 -14.39
N GLN A 123 3.08 12.51 -14.71
CA GLN A 123 2.59 11.81 -15.91
C GLN A 123 1.35 10.94 -15.63
N PHE A 124 0.66 11.17 -14.52
CA PHE A 124 -0.57 10.44 -14.18
C PHE A 124 -1.56 10.42 -15.35
N ARG A 125 -2.04 9.21 -15.69
CA ARG A 125 -2.97 8.93 -16.80
C ARG A 125 -2.43 9.27 -18.20
N GLN A 126 -1.14 9.52 -18.35
CA GLN A 126 -0.56 9.69 -19.69
C GLN A 126 -0.20 8.33 -20.28
N LEU A 127 -0.22 8.24 -21.60
CA LEU A 127 0.10 7.00 -22.31
C LEU A 127 1.52 6.52 -21.94
N HIS A 128 1.65 5.24 -21.62
CA HIS A 128 2.90 4.59 -21.20
C HIS A 128 3.53 5.10 -19.90
N SER A 129 2.81 5.87 -19.08
CA SER A 129 3.33 6.29 -17.77
C SER A 129 3.33 5.14 -16.77
N LYS A 130 4.23 5.21 -15.78
CA LYS A 130 4.22 4.31 -14.61
C LYS A 130 2.99 4.49 -13.71
N THR A 131 2.21 5.54 -13.92
CA THR A 131 1.03 5.89 -13.11
C THR A 131 -0.23 5.93 -13.98
N PRO A 132 -0.65 4.77 -14.54
CA PRO A 132 -1.86 4.69 -15.34
C PRO A 132 -3.10 5.05 -14.54
N GLY A 133 -4.23 5.24 -15.21
CA GLY A 133 -5.50 5.65 -14.57
C GLY A 133 -6.03 4.67 -13.51
N HIS A 134 -5.69 3.40 -13.64
CA HIS A 134 -5.96 2.33 -12.69
C HIS A 134 -4.66 1.56 -12.43
N PRO A 135 -4.44 1.00 -11.22
CA PRO A 135 -3.22 0.24 -10.94
C PRO A 135 -3.11 -0.97 -11.87
N GLU A 136 -1.94 -1.13 -12.46
CA GLU A 136 -1.65 -2.25 -13.36
C GLU A 136 -0.44 -3.03 -12.87
N TYR A 137 -0.62 -4.33 -12.66
CA TYR A 137 0.47 -5.21 -12.28
C TYR A 137 1.56 -5.23 -13.35
N GLY A 138 2.81 -5.05 -12.93
CA GLY A 138 3.95 -5.03 -13.82
C GLY A 138 4.33 -3.64 -14.37
N TYR A 139 3.44 -2.65 -14.30
CA TYR A 139 3.74 -1.28 -14.68
C TYR A 139 4.37 -0.47 -13.54
N THR A 140 3.73 -0.51 -12.38
CA THR A 140 4.16 0.26 -11.20
C THR A 140 4.79 -0.69 -10.19
N PRO A 141 6.05 -0.51 -9.79
CA PRO A 141 6.65 -1.28 -8.71
C PRO A 141 5.85 -1.16 -7.41
N GLY A 142 5.49 -2.29 -6.79
CA GLY A 142 4.69 -2.33 -5.56
C GLY A 142 3.19 -2.50 -5.78
N VAL A 143 2.70 -2.48 -7.02
CA VAL A 143 1.32 -2.86 -7.35
C VAL A 143 1.20 -4.38 -7.42
N GLU A 144 0.34 -4.96 -6.60
CA GLU A 144 0.18 -6.42 -6.43
C GLU A 144 -0.76 -7.05 -7.45
N THR A 145 -1.75 -6.30 -7.93
CA THR A 145 -2.73 -6.77 -8.90
C THR A 145 -3.35 -5.63 -9.66
N THR A 146 -3.76 -5.90 -10.89
CA THR A 146 -4.50 -4.94 -11.72
C THR A 146 -5.92 -4.81 -11.19
N THR A 147 -6.33 -3.57 -10.93
CA THR A 147 -7.68 -3.23 -10.47
C THR A 147 -8.29 -2.12 -11.33
N GLY A 148 -9.56 -1.85 -11.13
CA GLY A 148 -10.34 -0.87 -11.92
C GLY A 148 -11.79 -1.31 -11.95
N PRO A 149 -12.12 -2.47 -12.56
CA PRO A 149 -13.43 -3.07 -12.40
C PRO A 149 -13.72 -3.39 -10.94
N LEU A 150 -14.83 -2.87 -10.40
CA LEU A 150 -15.20 -3.04 -9.00
C LEU A 150 -15.40 -4.53 -8.66
N GLY A 151 -15.06 -4.91 -7.46
CA GLY A 151 -15.14 -6.30 -6.98
C GLY A 151 -13.93 -7.18 -7.32
N GLN A 152 -13.18 -6.92 -8.39
CA GLN A 152 -12.02 -7.74 -8.74
C GLN A 152 -10.90 -7.69 -7.70
N GLY A 153 -10.58 -6.50 -7.19
CA GLY A 153 -9.50 -6.34 -6.22
C GLY A 153 -9.74 -7.11 -4.95
N ILE A 154 -10.94 -7.02 -4.36
CA ILE A 154 -11.27 -7.75 -3.13
C ILE A 154 -11.20 -9.27 -3.35
N THR A 155 -11.66 -9.78 -4.47
CA THR A 155 -11.59 -11.22 -4.76
C THR A 155 -10.17 -11.69 -4.98
N ASN A 156 -9.32 -10.90 -5.65
CA ASN A 156 -7.89 -11.18 -5.75
C ASN A 156 -7.21 -11.18 -4.36
N ALA A 157 -7.57 -10.24 -3.49
CA ALA A 157 -7.05 -10.19 -2.13
C ALA A 157 -7.44 -11.44 -1.32
N VAL A 158 -8.68 -11.91 -1.45
CA VAL A 158 -9.11 -13.19 -0.86
C VAL A 158 -8.28 -14.35 -1.38
N GLY A 159 -8.05 -14.43 -2.70
CA GLY A 159 -7.19 -15.44 -3.30
C GLY A 159 -5.75 -15.40 -2.79
N MET A 160 -5.17 -14.21 -2.62
CA MET A 160 -3.83 -14.02 -2.05
C MET A 160 -3.76 -14.50 -0.59
N ALA A 161 -4.77 -14.17 0.23
CA ALA A 161 -4.84 -14.63 1.62
C ALA A 161 -5.03 -16.15 1.74
N MET A 162 -5.81 -16.75 0.84
CA MET A 162 -5.93 -18.21 0.76
C MET A 162 -4.60 -18.86 0.37
N ALA A 163 -3.90 -18.30 -0.61
CA ALA A 163 -2.60 -18.80 -1.05
C ALA A 163 -1.57 -18.74 0.09
N GLU A 164 -1.54 -17.66 0.88
CA GLU A 164 -0.69 -17.57 2.08
C GLU A 164 -0.97 -18.72 3.05
N LYS A 165 -2.25 -18.98 3.37
CA LYS A 165 -2.62 -20.07 4.28
C LYS A 165 -2.22 -21.46 3.77
N LEU A 166 -2.39 -21.71 2.49
CA LEU A 166 -1.98 -22.98 1.87
C LEU A 166 -0.45 -23.16 1.91
N LEU A 167 0.29 -22.13 1.53
CA LEU A 167 1.75 -22.14 1.55
C LEU A 167 2.29 -22.28 2.98
N ALA A 168 1.71 -21.57 3.94
CA ALA A 168 2.09 -21.69 5.35
C ALA A 168 1.87 -23.11 5.87
N ALA A 169 0.73 -23.72 5.54
CA ALA A 169 0.44 -25.10 5.95
C ALA A 169 1.41 -26.12 5.32
N GLU A 170 1.86 -25.87 4.10
CA GLU A 170 2.78 -26.76 3.39
C GLU A 170 4.23 -26.59 3.86
N PHE A 171 4.70 -25.35 4.02
CA PHE A 171 6.13 -25.05 4.18
C PHE A 171 6.57 -24.69 5.59
N ASN A 172 5.70 -24.11 6.43
CA ASN A 172 6.07 -23.74 7.78
C ASN A 172 6.32 -24.96 8.67
N ARG A 173 7.27 -24.82 9.59
CA ARG A 173 7.60 -25.83 10.60
C ARG A 173 7.78 -25.12 11.94
N PRO A 174 7.61 -25.80 13.08
CA PRO A 174 7.82 -25.21 14.39
C PRO A 174 9.20 -24.54 14.51
N GLY A 175 9.20 -23.23 14.77
CA GLY A 175 10.41 -22.41 14.83
C GLY A 175 10.99 -21.97 13.48
N HIS A 176 10.33 -22.31 12.37
CA HIS A 176 10.73 -21.94 11.01
C HIS A 176 9.51 -21.51 10.19
N GLU A 177 8.96 -20.36 10.54
CA GLU A 177 7.81 -19.75 9.87
C GLU A 177 8.30 -18.88 8.72
N ILE A 178 8.34 -19.44 7.51
CA ILE A 178 8.86 -18.78 6.31
C ILE A 178 7.77 -18.12 5.47
N VAL A 179 6.50 -18.40 5.75
CA VAL A 179 5.34 -17.80 5.13
C VAL A 179 4.42 -17.25 6.23
N ASP A 180 4.43 -15.92 6.41
CA ASP A 180 3.65 -15.23 7.44
C ASP A 180 3.31 -13.80 6.99
N HIS A 181 2.90 -13.64 5.74
CA HIS A 181 2.47 -12.35 5.22
C HIS A 181 0.96 -12.17 5.30
N ARG A 182 0.54 -10.94 5.38
CA ARG A 182 -0.87 -10.55 5.40
C ARG A 182 -1.28 -9.95 4.07
N THR A 183 -2.59 -10.00 3.80
CA THR A 183 -3.18 -9.30 2.67
C THR A 183 -4.14 -8.24 3.20
N TYR A 184 -3.91 -7.00 2.81
CA TYR A 184 -4.74 -5.85 3.14
C TYR A 184 -5.44 -5.36 1.88
N ALA A 185 -6.71 -5.04 1.97
CA ALA A 185 -7.49 -4.50 0.86
C ALA A 185 -8.21 -3.23 1.28
N PHE A 186 -8.04 -2.16 0.49
CA PHE A 186 -8.92 -0.99 0.57
C PHE A 186 -9.97 -1.09 -0.51
N LEU A 187 -11.20 -0.81 -0.14
CA LEU A 187 -12.35 -0.90 -1.04
C LEU A 187 -13.39 0.17 -0.71
N GLY A 188 -14.14 0.58 -1.71
CA GLY A 188 -15.35 1.36 -1.52
C GLY A 188 -16.56 0.42 -1.44
N ASP A 189 -17.70 0.96 -1.04
CA ASP A 189 -18.99 0.26 -0.96
C ASP A 189 -19.38 -0.41 -2.29
N GLY A 190 -19.13 0.28 -3.42
CA GLY A 190 -19.38 -0.26 -4.75
C GLY A 190 -18.64 -1.58 -5.05
N CYS A 191 -17.47 -1.81 -4.46
CA CYS A 191 -16.76 -3.09 -4.59
C CYS A 191 -17.53 -4.27 -3.99
N LEU A 192 -18.33 -4.02 -2.96
CA LEU A 192 -19.16 -5.01 -2.28
C LEU A 192 -20.54 -5.18 -2.90
N MET A 193 -20.91 -4.31 -3.84
CA MET A 193 -22.18 -4.38 -4.57
C MET A 193 -22.12 -5.24 -5.83
N GLU A 194 -20.93 -5.67 -6.22
CA GLU A 194 -20.73 -6.55 -7.35
C GLU A 194 -21.10 -7.99 -6.98
N GLY A 195 -21.70 -8.73 -7.91
CA GLY A 195 -22.18 -10.10 -7.68
C GLY A 195 -21.10 -11.07 -7.19
N ILE A 196 -19.83 -10.81 -7.53
CA ILE A 196 -18.70 -11.65 -7.10
C ILE A 196 -18.36 -11.48 -5.61
N SER A 197 -18.85 -10.46 -4.95
CA SER A 197 -18.59 -10.22 -3.52
C SER A 197 -19.52 -11.00 -2.59
N HIS A 198 -20.53 -11.67 -3.13
CA HIS A 198 -21.52 -12.50 -2.43
C HIS A 198 -21.18 -14.02 -2.49
#